data_6815b330607e03da86b45e152cb32faa
#
_entry.id   6815b330607e03da86b45e152cb32faa
#
_cell.length_a   1.000
_cell.length_b   1.000
_cell.length_c   1.000
_cell.angle_alpha   90.00
_cell.angle_beta   90.00
_cell.angle_gamma   90.00
#
_symmetry.space_group_name_H-M   'P 1'
#
loop_
_entity.id
_entity.type
_entity.pdbx_description
1 polymer ?
#
loop_
_entity_poly.entity_id
_entity_poly.type
_entity_poly.pdbx_seq_one_letter_code
_entity_poly.pdbx_strand_id
1 'polypeptide(L)'
;SLSGVVPQISVVLGTCLGTNALNAASADIVIMSKDAQLSLSVTGKHSDAAYNAENGIASIVCDDADKAIKAAKELILYLPSNNLTMAPQSFEEAPAEDGCGCVVSRTVDGNSIVKLFNDYGKEANVRFARLGGQVVGIVVTKGKELGCKSANKVAKFVRFCDAFSLPVVTFVNCPGFESIKSATK
;
A
#
# COMPACT_ATOMS: atom_id res chain seq x y z
N SER A 1 -13.59 -9.82 14.88
CA SER A 1 -12.67 -9.14 13.96
C SER A 1 -12.24 -10.11 12.88
N LEU A 2 -12.28 -9.69 11.61
CA LEU A 2 -11.81 -10.47 10.45
C LEU A 2 -10.38 -10.08 10.06
N SER A 3 -9.73 -9.24 10.86
CA SER A 3 -8.36 -8.78 10.61
C SER A 3 -7.40 -9.97 10.54
N GLY A 4 -6.61 -10.06 9.47
CA GLY A 4 -5.68 -11.16 9.22
C GLY A 4 -6.33 -12.48 8.81
N VAL A 5 -7.66 -12.54 8.65
CA VAL A 5 -8.38 -13.73 8.16
C VAL A 5 -8.78 -13.58 6.71
N VAL A 6 -9.36 -12.42 6.37
CA VAL A 6 -9.75 -12.04 5.01
C VAL A 6 -9.16 -10.66 4.72
N PRO A 7 -8.52 -10.43 3.56
CA PRO A 7 -8.07 -9.11 3.18
C PRO A 7 -9.24 -8.12 3.11
N GLN A 8 -9.14 -7.00 3.78
CA GLN A 8 -10.18 -5.98 3.81
C GLN A 8 -9.76 -4.75 3.02
N ILE A 9 -10.55 -4.39 2.01
CA ILE A 9 -10.35 -3.21 1.18
C ILE A 9 -11.51 -2.25 1.39
N SER A 10 -11.23 -1.02 1.83
CA SER A 10 -12.19 0.07 1.84
C SER A 10 -11.98 1.00 0.66
N VAL A 11 -13.04 1.32 -0.06
CA VAL A 11 -13.01 2.28 -1.17
C VAL A 11 -13.90 3.47 -0.79
N VAL A 12 -13.27 4.61 -0.54
CA VAL A 12 -13.95 5.85 -0.11
C VAL A 12 -14.13 6.75 -1.33
N LEU A 13 -15.37 6.86 -1.79
CA LEU A 13 -15.73 7.58 -3.02
C LEU A 13 -16.40 8.94 -2.76
N GLY A 14 -16.75 9.22 -1.52
CA GLY A 14 -17.44 10.44 -1.10
C GLY A 14 -17.13 10.79 0.34
N THR A 15 -18.04 11.47 1.01
CA THR A 15 -17.88 11.92 2.39
C THR A 15 -18.12 10.80 3.39
N CYS A 16 -17.12 10.46 4.17
CA CYS A 16 -17.16 9.46 5.24
C CYS A 16 -16.61 10.07 6.54
N LEU A 17 -17.50 10.46 7.45
CA LEU A 17 -17.15 11.17 8.68
C LEU A 17 -17.66 10.43 9.93
N GLY A 18 -17.06 10.75 11.08
CA GLY A 18 -17.44 10.20 12.37
C GLY A 18 -17.14 8.71 12.50
N THR A 19 -18.01 7.95 13.16
CA THR A 19 -17.82 6.51 13.42
C THR A 19 -17.70 5.64 12.18
N ASN A 20 -18.34 6.03 11.07
CA ASN A 20 -18.22 5.31 9.81
C ASN A 20 -16.79 5.40 9.25
N ALA A 21 -16.12 6.53 9.47
CA ALA A 21 -14.71 6.69 9.08
C ALA A 21 -13.79 5.74 9.83
N LEU A 22 -14.09 5.41 11.09
CA LEU A 22 -13.33 4.42 11.86
C LEU A 22 -13.40 3.04 11.20
N ASN A 23 -14.60 2.62 10.78
CA ASN A 23 -14.77 1.34 10.08
C ASN A 23 -14.01 1.31 8.75
N ALA A 24 -14.10 2.38 7.96
CA ALA A 24 -13.38 2.48 6.70
C ALA A 24 -11.85 2.48 6.88
N ALA A 25 -11.35 3.24 7.86
CA ALA A 25 -9.93 3.36 8.16
C ALA A 25 -9.33 2.10 8.80
N SER A 26 -10.15 1.22 9.39
CA SER A 26 -9.70 -0.04 10.00
C SER A 26 -9.47 -1.17 8.99
N ALA A 27 -9.80 -0.96 7.71
CA ALA A 27 -9.46 -1.90 6.66
C ALA A 27 -7.94 -2.01 6.46
N ASP A 28 -7.49 -3.14 5.93
CA ASP A 28 -6.06 -3.38 5.65
C ASP A 28 -5.53 -2.42 4.59
N ILE A 29 -6.35 -2.16 3.57
CA ILE A 29 -6.03 -1.26 2.46
C ILE A 29 -7.19 -0.28 2.25
N VAL A 30 -6.89 1.01 2.26
CA VAL A 30 -7.85 2.09 2.03
C VAL A 30 -7.53 2.78 0.73
N ILE A 31 -8.48 2.78 -0.21
CA ILE A 31 -8.40 3.47 -1.49
C ILE A 31 -9.33 4.69 -1.41
N MET A 32 -8.85 5.86 -1.77
CA MET A 32 -9.66 7.08 -1.77
C MET A 32 -9.70 7.71 -3.17
N SER A 33 -10.87 8.22 -3.56
CA SER A 33 -10.96 9.21 -4.62
C SER A 33 -10.41 10.56 -4.10
N LYS A 34 -9.79 11.35 -4.97
CA LYS A 34 -9.22 12.65 -4.63
C LYS A 34 -10.23 13.60 -3.98
N ASP A 35 -11.48 13.54 -4.42
CA ASP A 35 -12.57 14.38 -3.93
C ASP A 35 -13.26 13.80 -2.70
N ALA A 36 -12.87 12.59 -2.26
CA ALA A 36 -13.45 11.94 -1.09
C ALA A 36 -12.91 12.52 0.22
N GLN A 37 -13.71 12.39 1.26
CA GLN A 37 -13.37 12.85 2.61
C GLN A 37 -13.44 11.69 3.61
N LEU A 38 -12.42 11.56 4.42
CA LEU A 38 -12.35 10.55 5.48
C LEU A 38 -11.80 11.18 6.77
N SER A 39 -12.63 11.28 7.80
CA SER A 39 -12.21 11.83 9.10
C SER A 39 -13.07 11.33 10.24
N LEU A 40 -12.47 11.11 11.42
CA LEU A 40 -13.23 10.89 12.65
C LEU A 40 -13.98 12.13 13.13
N SER A 41 -13.49 13.31 12.73
CA SER A 41 -14.17 14.57 13.03
C SER A 41 -15.41 14.74 12.16
N VAL A 42 -16.55 14.92 12.78
CA VAL A 42 -17.82 15.23 12.10
C VAL A 42 -17.80 16.60 11.41
N THR A 43 -16.86 17.48 11.78
CA THR A 43 -16.68 18.79 11.14
C THR A 43 -15.84 18.73 9.87
N GLY A 44 -15.36 17.56 9.48
CA GLY A 44 -14.55 17.37 8.29
C GLY A 44 -13.14 17.97 8.34
N LYS A 45 -12.64 18.34 9.52
CA LYS A 45 -11.27 18.82 9.68
C LYS A 45 -10.28 17.72 9.34
N HIS A 46 -9.28 18.01 8.50
CA HIS A 46 -8.28 17.04 8.06
C HIS A 46 -8.88 15.77 7.42
N SER A 47 -9.88 15.96 6.56
CA SER A 47 -10.64 14.86 5.94
C SER A 47 -10.22 14.56 4.49
N ASP A 48 -9.47 15.47 3.86
CA ASP A 48 -9.10 15.33 2.45
C ASP A 48 -8.18 14.13 2.18
N ALA A 49 -8.21 13.66 0.94
CA ALA A 49 -7.47 12.47 0.52
C ALA A 49 -5.95 12.65 0.63
N ALA A 50 -5.44 13.88 0.39
CA ALA A 50 -4.02 14.19 0.49
C ALA A 50 -3.53 14.08 1.95
N TYR A 51 -4.26 14.66 2.90
CA TYR A 51 -3.96 14.51 4.33
C TYR A 51 -3.95 13.05 4.77
N ASN A 52 -4.95 12.26 4.36
CA ASN A 52 -5.03 10.84 4.69
C ASN A 52 -3.88 10.03 4.06
N ALA A 53 -3.43 10.40 2.85
CA ALA A 53 -2.27 9.78 2.20
C ALA A 53 -0.96 10.10 2.94
N GLU A 54 -0.71 11.37 3.30
CA GLU A 54 0.50 11.81 4.00
C GLU A 54 0.63 11.25 5.42
N ASN A 55 -0.49 10.83 6.02
CA ASN A 55 -0.53 10.22 7.35
C ASN A 55 -0.67 8.69 7.33
N GLY A 56 -0.64 8.06 6.14
CA GLY A 56 -0.63 6.59 6.00
C GLY A 56 -1.97 5.93 6.31
N ILE A 57 -3.08 6.68 6.26
CA ILE A 57 -4.45 6.17 6.36
C ILE A 57 -4.87 5.68 4.99
N ALA A 58 -4.83 6.54 3.96
CA ALA A 58 -5.07 6.14 2.59
C ALA A 58 -3.84 5.43 2.01
N SER A 59 -4.04 4.22 1.51
CA SER A 59 -3.01 3.41 0.86
C SER A 59 -2.80 3.81 -0.59
N ILE A 60 -3.89 4.17 -1.28
CA ILE A 60 -3.92 4.60 -2.68
C ILE A 60 -4.87 5.78 -2.78
N VAL A 61 -4.46 6.84 -3.48
CA VAL A 61 -5.34 7.96 -3.87
C VAL A 61 -5.45 7.99 -5.38
N CYS A 62 -6.68 8.03 -5.89
CA CYS A 62 -7.00 8.06 -7.30
C CYS A 62 -7.66 9.39 -7.68
N ASP A 63 -7.51 9.84 -8.94
CA ASP A 63 -8.04 11.12 -9.39
C ASP A 63 -9.57 11.21 -9.32
N ASP A 64 -10.24 10.07 -9.54
CA ASP A 64 -11.71 9.98 -9.59
C ASP A 64 -12.22 8.65 -9.02
N ALA A 65 -13.54 8.56 -8.87
CA ALA A 65 -14.21 7.37 -8.33
C ALA A 65 -14.04 6.12 -9.23
N ASP A 66 -14.06 6.29 -10.55
CA ASP A 66 -13.93 5.16 -11.48
C ASP A 66 -12.53 4.55 -11.42
N LYS A 67 -11.49 5.39 -11.33
CA LYS A 67 -10.11 4.93 -11.12
C LYS A 67 -9.93 4.25 -9.75
N ALA A 68 -10.60 4.74 -8.71
CA ALA A 68 -10.57 4.10 -7.40
C ALA A 68 -11.21 2.71 -7.42
N ILE A 69 -12.34 2.55 -8.10
CA ILE A 69 -13.00 1.25 -8.31
C ILE A 69 -12.09 0.32 -9.15
N LYS A 70 -11.47 0.85 -10.21
CA LYS A 70 -10.54 0.08 -11.04
C LYS A 70 -9.34 -0.40 -10.22
N ALA A 71 -8.72 0.48 -9.42
CA ALA A 71 -7.61 0.12 -8.54
C ALA A 71 -8.00 -0.98 -7.53
N ALA A 72 -9.22 -0.94 -6.98
CA ALA A 72 -9.72 -1.99 -6.11
C ALA A 72 -9.86 -3.33 -6.83
N LYS A 73 -10.41 -3.33 -8.06
CA LYS A 73 -10.52 -4.55 -8.88
C LYS A 73 -9.14 -5.13 -9.22
N GLU A 74 -8.19 -4.28 -9.61
CA GLU A 74 -6.81 -4.70 -9.88
C GLU A 74 -6.16 -5.29 -8.63
N LEU A 75 -6.34 -4.65 -7.47
CA LEU A 75 -5.77 -5.12 -6.21
C LEU A 75 -6.26 -6.51 -5.80
N ILE A 76 -7.55 -6.82 -6.02
CA ILE A 76 -8.13 -8.14 -5.73
C ILE A 76 -7.40 -9.26 -6.48
N LEU A 77 -6.85 -8.99 -7.66
CA LEU A 77 -6.08 -9.97 -8.43
C LEU A 77 -4.73 -10.35 -7.79
N TYR A 78 -4.28 -9.61 -6.77
CA TYR A 78 -3.06 -9.87 -6.02
C TYR A 78 -3.32 -10.49 -4.64
N LEU A 79 -4.55 -10.49 -4.18
CA LEU A 79 -4.88 -10.90 -2.82
C LEU A 79 -5.52 -12.28 -2.79
N PRO A 80 -5.17 -13.13 -1.80
CA PRO A 80 -5.87 -14.39 -1.60
C PRO A 80 -7.28 -14.16 -1.07
N SER A 81 -8.15 -15.15 -1.21
CA SER A 81 -9.52 -15.08 -0.67
C SER A 81 -9.56 -15.08 0.85
N ASN A 82 -8.56 -15.69 1.49
CA ASN A 82 -8.37 -15.74 2.95
C ASN A 82 -6.92 -16.14 3.26
N ASN A 83 -6.56 -16.14 4.54
CA ASN A 83 -5.21 -16.45 5.02
C ASN A 83 -4.81 -17.93 4.89
N LEU A 84 -5.73 -18.82 4.51
CA LEU A 84 -5.47 -20.26 4.29
C LEU A 84 -5.33 -20.61 2.80
N THR A 85 -5.60 -19.67 1.90
CA THR A 85 -5.51 -19.84 0.45
C THR A 85 -4.31 -19.11 -0.12
N MET A 86 -3.74 -19.65 -1.18
CA MET A 86 -2.67 -18.95 -1.92
C MET A 86 -3.24 -17.78 -2.71
N ALA A 87 -2.42 -16.75 -2.92
CA ALA A 87 -2.75 -15.66 -3.82
C ALA A 87 -2.91 -16.16 -5.27
N PRO A 88 -3.77 -15.51 -6.08
CA PRO A 88 -3.97 -15.90 -7.48
C PRO A 88 -2.66 -15.83 -8.26
N GLN A 89 -2.35 -16.88 -9.00
CA GLN A 89 -1.20 -16.92 -9.92
C GLN A 89 -1.64 -16.44 -11.30
N SER A 90 -0.77 -15.74 -12.01
CA SER A 90 -0.97 -15.35 -13.40
C SER A 90 0.37 -15.45 -14.12
N PHE A 91 0.43 -16.28 -15.13
CA PHE A 91 1.62 -16.53 -15.93
C PHE A 91 1.64 -15.69 -17.21
N GLU A 92 1.12 -14.47 -17.16
CA GLU A 92 1.28 -13.54 -18.27
C GLU A 92 2.75 -13.11 -18.33
N GLU A 93 3.48 -13.69 -19.26
CA GLU A 93 4.84 -13.28 -19.63
C GLU A 93 4.80 -11.94 -20.38
N ALA A 94 4.51 -10.85 -19.69
CA ALA A 94 4.82 -9.56 -20.23
C ALA A 94 6.28 -9.24 -19.87
N PRO A 95 7.17 -9.02 -20.84
CA PRO A 95 8.54 -8.61 -20.54
C PRO A 95 8.49 -7.31 -19.73
N ALA A 96 9.37 -7.19 -18.74
CA ALA A 96 9.55 -5.94 -18.02
C ALA A 96 9.84 -4.83 -19.04
N GLU A 97 8.98 -3.83 -19.14
CA GLU A 97 9.27 -2.67 -19.97
C GLU A 97 10.51 -1.95 -19.41
N ASP A 98 11.54 -1.79 -20.23
CA ASP A 98 12.81 -1.14 -19.91
C ASP A 98 12.69 0.38 -19.64
N GLY A 99 11.52 0.84 -19.21
CA GLY A 99 11.20 2.26 -19.07
C GLY A 99 11.67 2.96 -17.81
N CYS A 100 12.12 2.21 -16.80
CA CYS A 100 12.65 2.80 -15.56
C CYS A 100 13.85 1.98 -15.11
N GLY A 101 15.04 2.55 -15.11
CA GLY A 101 16.30 1.92 -14.67
C GLY A 101 16.34 1.46 -13.21
N CYS A 102 15.19 1.14 -12.64
CA CYS A 102 14.98 0.66 -11.30
C CYS A 102 15.17 -0.86 -11.25
N VAL A 103 16.01 -1.34 -10.34
CA VAL A 103 16.27 -2.78 -10.13
C VAL A 103 14.98 -3.59 -10.03
N VAL A 104 13.94 -3.04 -9.41
CA VAL A 104 12.65 -3.69 -9.23
C VAL A 104 11.95 -3.98 -10.56
N SER A 105 11.89 -3.00 -11.48
CA SER A 105 11.19 -3.20 -12.76
C SER A 105 11.84 -4.24 -13.65
N ARG A 106 13.15 -4.51 -13.46
CA ARG A 106 13.88 -5.58 -14.17
C ARG A 106 13.75 -6.96 -13.50
N THR A 107 13.26 -7.00 -12.28
CA THR A 107 13.16 -8.24 -11.49
C THR A 107 11.75 -8.82 -11.54
N VAL A 108 10.72 -7.98 -11.64
CA VAL A 108 9.31 -8.40 -11.60
C VAL A 108 8.71 -8.57 -12.99
N ASP A 109 7.62 -9.32 -13.06
CA ASP A 109 6.86 -9.51 -14.29
C ASP A 109 6.29 -8.18 -14.78
N GLY A 110 6.30 -7.94 -16.08
CA GLY A 110 5.91 -6.66 -16.68
C GLY A 110 4.51 -6.22 -16.28
N ASN A 111 4.34 -4.91 -16.06
CA ASN A 111 3.06 -4.27 -15.69
C ASN A 111 2.36 -4.82 -14.44
N SER A 112 3.09 -5.58 -13.58
CA SER A 112 2.50 -6.21 -12.40
C SER A 112 2.65 -5.40 -11.10
N ILE A 113 3.11 -4.14 -11.17
CA ILE A 113 3.45 -3.36 -9.97
C ILE A 113 2.25 -2.56 -9.46
N VAL A 114 1.79 -2.86 -8.24
CA VAL A 114 0.80 -2.06 -7.50
C VAL A 114 1.47 -1.35 -6.34
N LYS A 115 1.59 -0.03 -6.42
CA LYS A 115 2.25 0.81 -5.42
C LYS A 115 1.28 1.17 -4.30
N LEU A 116 1.76 1.12 -3.04
CA LEU A 116 0.99 1.48 -1.85
C LEU A 116 1.70 2.58 -1.07
N PHE A 117 0.94 3.44 -0.40
CA PHE A 117 1.43 4.48 0.51
C PHE A 117 2.51 5.39 -0.11
N ASN A 118 2.30 5.85 -1.35
CA ASN A 118 3.30 6.65 -2.07
C ASN A 118 3.68 7.95 -1.35
N ASP A 119 2.72 8.58 -0.66
CA ASP A 119 2.89 9.89 -0.01
C ASP A 119 3.27 9.79 1.47
N TYR A 120 3.24 8.59 2.05
CA TYR A 120 3.63 8.34 3.43
C TYR A 120 5.02 7.72 3.50
N GLY A 121 5.91 8.21 4.38
CA GLY A 121 7.24 7.65 4.60
C GLY A 121 8.03 7.45 3.30
N LYS A 122 8.41 8.52 2.62
CA LYS A 122 8.94 8.52 1.24
C LYS A 122 10.33 7.86 1.08
N GLU A 123 11.02 7.58 2.19
CA GLU A 123 12.35 6.93 2.25
C GLU A 123 12.30 5.43 1.93
N ALA A 124 11.13 4.82 2.07
CA ALA A 124 10.88 3.45 1.63
C ALA A 124 9.66 3.37 0.72
N ASN A 125 9.66 2.45 -0.24
CA ASN A 125 8.51 2.10 -1.06
C ASN A 125 8.06 0.69 -0.74
N VAL A 126 6.75 0.49 -0.69
CA VAL A 126 6.12 -0.83 -0.59
C VAL A 126 5.15 -1.03 -1.74
N ARG A 127 5.13 -2.23 -2.30
CA ARG A 127 4.30 -2.54 -3.46
C ARG A 127 4.03 -4.04 -3.55
N PHE A 128 2.92 -4.40 -4.18
CA PHE A 128 2.74 -5.75 -4.68
C PHE A 128 3.26 -5.86 -6.10
N ALA A 129 3.76 -7.02 -6.46
CA ALA A 129 4.15 -7.35 -7.83
C ALA A 129 4.03 -8.86 -8.05
N ARG A 130 4.24 -9.30 -9.28
CA ARG A 130 4.40 -10.72 -9.59
C ARG A 130 5.85 -11.02 -9.95
N LEU A 131 6.29 -12.20 -9.56
CA LEU A 131 7.61 -12.72 -9.87
C LEU A 131 7.44 -14.19 -10.30
N GLY A 132 7.59 -14.44 -11.59
CA GLY A 132 7.29 -15.75 -12.17
C GLY A 132 5.83 -16.15 -12.00
N GLY A 133 4.90 -15.20 -12.12
CA GLY A 133 3.46 -15.39 -11.96
C GLY A 133 2.97 -15.40 -10.51
N GLN A 134 3.85 -15.50 -9.52
CA GLN A 134 3.51 -15.53 -8.10
C GLN A 134 3.47 -14.12 -7.51
N VAL A 135 2.46 -13.80 -6.72
CA VAL A 135 2.37 -12.52 -6.01
C VAL A 135 3.40 -12.44 -4.89
N VAL A 136 4.13 -11.33 -4.86
CA VAL A 136 5.13 -11.02 -3.83
C VAL A 136 4.96 -9.60 -3.31
N GLY A 137 5.24 -9.40 -2.02
CA GLY A 137 5.44 -8.09 -1.44
C GLY A 137 6.85 -7.59 -1.73
N ILE A 138 6.99 -6.35 -2.17
CA ILE A 138 8.29 -5.73 -2.42
C ILE A 138 8.47 -4.52 -1.52
N VAL A 139 9.60 -4.48 -0.82
CA VAL A 139 10.07 -3.35 -0.03
C VAL A 139 11.34 -2.80 -0.67
N VAL A 140 11.41 -1.49 -0.87
CA VAL A 140 12.60 -0.83 -1.44
C VAL A 140 12.97 0.37 -0.58
N THR A 141 14.20 0.42 -0.09
CA THR A 141 14.75 1.60 0.58
C THR A 141 15.51 2.48 -0.41
N LYS A 142 15.50 3.80 -0.21
CA LYS A 142 15.92 4.77 -1.24
C LYS A 142 17.25 5.49 -0.94
N GLY A 143 18.18 4.85 -0.27
CA GLY A 143 19.51 5.43 0.00
C GLY A 143 19.53 6.52 1.08
N LYS A 144 18.43 6.71 1.83
CA LYS A 144 18.31 7.63 2.95
C LYS A 144 18.10 6.87 4.25
N GLU A 145 18.36 7.52 5.38
CA GLU A 145 17.99 6.99 6.69
C GLU A 145 16.47 6.80 6.77
N LEU A 146 16.05 5.73 7.44
CA LEU A 146 14.63 5.41 7.62
C LEU A 146 14.09 6.14 8.85
N GLY A 147 13.17 7.06 8.64
CA GLY A 147 12.41 7.72 9.70
C GLY A 147 11.25 6.85 10.21
N CYS A 148 10.63 7.30 11.31
CA CYS A 148 9.51 6.59 11.95
C CYS A 148 8.36 6.27 10.99
N LYS A 149 7.99 7.19 10.10
CA LYS A 149 6.91 6.98 9.12
C LYS A 149 7.24 5.84 8.14
N SER A 150 8.47 5.80 7.64
CA SER A 150 8.93 4.73 6.73
C SER A 150 9.01 3.39 7.43
N ALA A 151 9.52 3.35 8.67
CA ALA A 151 9.56 2.13 9.48
C ALA A 151 8.15 1.58 9.73
N ASN A 152 7.21 2.44 10.13
CA ASN A 152 5.80 2.06 10.33
C ASN A 152 5.14 1.55 9.04
N LYS A 153 5.39 2.20 7.90
CA LYS A 153 4.90 1.74 6.59
C LYS A 153 5.38 0.33 6.27
N VAL A 154 6.69 0.11 6.37
CA VAL A 154 7.28 -1.21 6.09
C VAL A 154 6.74 -2.26 7.05
N ALA A 155 6.68 -1.96 8.35
CA ALA A 155 6.16 -2.89 9.35
C ALA A 155 4.68 -3.25 9.12
N LYS A 156 3.83 -2.27 8.76
CA LYS A 156 2.42 -2.52 8.42
C LYS A 156 2.31 -3.42 7.19
N PHE A 157 3.10 -3.14 6.16
CA PHE A 157 3.08 -3.90 4.91
C PHE A 157 3.59 -5.33 5.09
N VAL A 158 4.71 -5.53 5.81
CA VAL A 158 5.27 -6.86 6.06
C VAL A 158 4.31 -7.72 6.89
N ARG A 159 3.68 -7.15 7.94
CA ARG A 159 2.65 -7.85 8.71
C ARG A 159 1.43 -8.24 7.89
N PHE A 160 1.04 -7.41 6.92
CA PHE A 160 -0.01 -7.76 5.98
C PHE A 160 0.41 -8.94 5.10
N CYS A 161 1.62 -8.91 4.52
CA CYS A 161 2.15 -10.01 3.72
C CYS A 161 2.24 -11.31 4.52
N ASP A 162 2.70 -11.24 5.79
CA ASP A 162 2.77 -12.39 6.70
C ASP A 162 1.39 -13.00 6.96
N ALA A 163 0.39 -12.17 7.30
CA ALA A 163 -0.98 -12.62 7.55
C ALA A 163 -1.61 -13.37 6.36
N PHE A 164 -1.21 -13.04 5.14
CA PHE A 164 -1.76 -13.62 3.91
C PHE A 164 -0.76 -14.50 3.15
N SER A 165 0.32 -14.94 3.81
CA SER A 165 1.33 -15.86 3.27
C SER A 165 1.95 -15.39 1.94
N LEU A 166 2.13 -14.05 1.79
CA LEU A 166 2.80 -13.47 0.64
C LEU A 166 4.31 -13.37 0.91
N PRO A 167 5.17 -13.95 0.06
CA PRO A 167 6.62 -13.79 0.20
C PRO A 167 7.01 -12.31 0.08
N VAL A 168 8.01 -11.88 0.85
CA VAL A 168 8.51 -10.50 0.81
C VAL A 168 9.93 -10.46 0.30
N VAL A 169 10.16 -9.64 -0.74
CA VAL A 169 11.49 -9.35 -1.28
C VAL A 169 11.87 -7.92 -0.91
N THR A 170 13.00 -7.77 -0.23
CA THR A 170 13.49 -6.45 0.20
C THR A 170 14.75 -6.05 -0.54
N PHE A 171 14.69 -4.93 -1.27
CA PHE A 171 15.85 -4.29 -1.88
C PHE A 171 16.38 -3.23 -0.92
N VAL A 172 17.50 -3.53 -0.27
CA VAL A 172 18.08 -2.66 0.76
C VAL A 172 19.11 -1.73 0.15
N ASN A 173 18.84 -0.42 0.24
CA ASN A 173 19.81 0.63 0.01
C ASN A 173 19.52 1.71 1.07
N CYS A 174 20.08 1.55 2.26
CA CYS A 174 19.78 2.40 3.41
C CYS A 174 20.98 2.38 4.37
N PRO A 175 21.49 3.53 4.82
CA PRO A 175 22.59 3.58 5.79
C PRO A 175 22.16 3.19 7.20
N GLY A 176 20.87 3.24 7.53
CA GLY A 176 20.33 2.92 8.86
C GLY A 176 19.03 3.64 9.17
N PHE A 177 18.70 3.71 10.45
CA PHE A 177 17.56 4.47 10.96
C PHE A 177 18.00 5.86 11.42
N GLU A 178 17.09 6.84 11.34
CA GLU A 178 17.29 8.15 11.92
C GLU A 178 17.60 8.06 13.42
N SER A 179 18.53 8.88 13.89
CA SER A 179 18.82 8.95 15.32
C SER A 179 17.61 9.51 16.08
N ILE A 180 17.40 9.08 17.34
CA ILE A 180 16.28 9.53 18.19
C ILE A 180 16.19 11.06 18.29
N LYS A 181 17.32 11.79 18.18
CA LYS A 181 17.37 13.26 18.21
C LYS A 181 16.79 13.92 16.94
N SER A 182 16.77 13.23 15.80
CA SER A 182 16.19 13.73 14.55
C SER A 182 14.74 13.31 14.37
N ALA A 183 14.32 12.23 15.01
CA ALA A 183 12.97 11.69 14.91
C ALA A 183 11.90 12.47 15.73
N THR A 184 12.33 13.39 16.61
CA THR A 184 11.46 14.19 17.50
C THR A 184 11.17 15.61 17.01
N LYS A 185 11.52 15.94 15.75
CA LYS A 185 11.22 17.25 15.15
C LYS A 185 10.00 17.23 14.24
#